data_6fd18e575e23dfe8aa9fe0a1e11ece81
#
_entry.id   6fd18e575e23dfe8aa9fe0a1e11ece81
#
_cell.length_a   1.000
_cell.length_b   1.000
_cell.length_c   1.000
_cell.angle_alpha   90.00
_cell.angle_beta   90.00
_cell.angle_gamma   90.00
#
_symmetry.space_group_name_H-M   'P 1'
#
loop_
_entity.id
_entity.type
_entity.pdbx_description
1 polymer ?
#
loop_
_entity_poly.entity_id
_entity_poly.type
_entity_poly.pdbx_seq_one_letter_code
_entity_poly.pdbx_strand_id
1 'polypeptide(L)'
;MKKLSIFLTAILIASILTVGVFAAPFIKSPGSASAPELIEYESESPECKARLVITPYSHRDELNNDLESMIVKAYNEIRSAGDLTELNKDLATVAQSKGIATRNLAVCDLFDIHYENCADHESHGSFRIKLKDDNANRFVALLHYYNGEWELIDNAKINGEYLEFTIKEFSPFAIVVDNSDVADDTGTAENPATGNIEDGIKIGVLAGVMCVSLVAGVVLWKKSKKQAA
;
A
#
# COMPACT_ATOMS: atom_id res chain seq x y z
N MET A 1 -41.06 -16.27 -21.46
CA MET A 1 -40.61 -15.11 -20.61
C MET A 1 -40.06 -15.51 -19.25
N LYS A 2 -40.65 -16.51 -18.52
CA LYS A 2 -40.12 -16.92 -17.18
C LYS A 2 -38.69 -17.49 -17.22
N LYS A 3 -38.29 -18.22 -18.28
CA LYS A 3 -36.94 -18.82 -18.42
C LYS A 3 -35.83 -17.78 -18.67
N LEU A 4 -36.17 -16.69 -19.38
CA LEU A 4 -35.22 -15.60 -19.68
C LEU A 4 -34.89 -14.80 -18.41
N SER A 5 -35.87 -14.59 -17.49
CA SER A 5 -35.67 -13.90 -16.24
C SER A 5 -34.74 -14.64 -15.28
N ILE A 6 -34.84 -15.97 -15.23
CA ILE A 6 -33.96 -16.82 -14.39
C ILE A 6 -32.52 -16.77 -14.88
N PHE A 7 -32.32 -16.77 -16.19
CA PHE A 7 -30.97 -16.69 -16.80
C PHE A 7 -30.30 -15.33 -16.50
N LEU A 8 -31.07 -14.23 -16.60
CA LEU A 8 -30.54 -12.89 -16.31
C LEU A 8 -30.14 -12.72 -14.84
N THR A 9 -30.91 -13.32 -13.92
CA THR A 9 -30.62 -13.29 -12.49
C THR A 9 -29.38 -14.12 -12.16
N ALA A 10 -29.20 -15.28 -12.80
CA ALA A 10 -28.02 -16.13 -12.61
C ALA A 10 -26.72 -15.46 -13.12
N ILE A 11 -26.79 -14.74 -14.25
CA ILE A 11 -25.63 -13.98 -14.78
C ILE A 11 -25.28 -12.83 -13.85
N LEU A 12 -26.25 -12.13 -13.29
CA LEU A 12 -26.03 -11.03 -12.36
C LEU A 12 -25.36 -11.51 -11.06
N ILE A 13 -25.78 -12.66 -10.52
CA ILE A 13 -25.20 -13.24 -9.31
C ILE A 13 -23.78 -13.75 -9.59
N ALA A 14 -23.52 -14.36 -10.77
CA ALA A 14 -22.18 -14.81 -11.14
C ALA A 14 -21.20 -13.63 -11.30
N SER A 15 -21.66 -12.46 -11.75
CA SER A 15 -20.82 -11.27 -11.90
C SER A 15 -20.41 -10.64 -10.53
N ILE A 16 -21.19 -10.88 -9.47
CA ILE A 16 -20.88 -10.35 -8.14
C ILE A 16 -19.84 -11.23 -7.40
N LEU A 17 -19.71 -12.51 -7.79
CA LEU A 17 -18.79 -13.45 -7.14
C LEU A 17 -17.33 -13.36 -7.64
N THR A 18 -17.05 -12.53 -8.65
CA THR A 18 -15.68 -12.30 -9.14
C THR A 18 -15.05 -11.03 -8.55
N VAL A 19 -15.39 -10.67 -7.31
CA VAL A 19 -14.57 -9.72 -6.56
C VAL A 19 -13.29 -10.48 -6.23
N GLY A 20 -12.26 -10.28 -7.04
CA GLY A 20 -10.94 -10.82 -6.73
C GLY A 20 -10.56 -10.39 -5.32
N VAL A 21 -10.23 -11.34 -4.49
CA VAL A 21 -9.61 -11.04 -3.19
C VAL A 21 -8.22 -10.52 -3.53
N PHE A 22 -8.10 -9.20 -3.64
CA PHE A 22 -6.80 -8.57 -3.74
C PHE A 22 -6.13 -8.76 -2.38
N ALA A 23 -4.89 -9.26 -2.39
CA ALA A 23 -4.09 -9.29 -1.17
C ALA A 23 -3.98 -7.85 -0.64
N ALA A 24 -4.06 -7.69 0.67
CA ALA A 24 -3.88 -6.38 1.26
C ALA A 24 -2.47 -5.86 0.90
N PRO A 25 -2.33 -4.63 0.39
CA PRO A 25 -1.04 -4.09 -0.04
C PRO A 25 -0.05 -3.90 1.13
N PHE A 26 -0.52 -4.01 2.37
CA PHE A 26 0.28 -3.96 3.58
C PHE A 26 0.22 -5.29 4.35
N ILE A 27 1.38 -5.77 4.86
CA ILE A 27 1.44 -6.95 5.74
C ILE A 27 0.82 -6.66 7.11
N LYS A 28 1.07 -5.45 7.63
CA LYS A 28 0.53 -4.95 8.89
C LYS A 28 -0.05 -3.57 8.64
N SER A 29 -1.02 -3.16 9.47
CA SER A 29 -1.46 -1.77 9.43
C SER A 29 -0.25 -0.85 9.67
N PRO A 30 0.02 0.15 8.81
CA PRO A 30 1.12 1.09 9.02
C PRO A 30 1.01 1.86 10.34
N GLY A 31 -0.19 1.94 10.93
CA GLY A 31 -0.40 2.49 12.26
C GLY A 31 0.17 1.64 13.41
N SER A 32 0.56 0.39 13.14
CA SER A 32 1.19 -0.54 14.10
C SER A 32 2.58 -1.01 13.68
N ALA A 33 3.06 -0.58 12.49
CA ALA A 33 4.39 -0.92 12.00
C ALA A 33 5.45 -0.11 12.75
N SER A 34 6.53 -0.78 13.14
CA SER A 34 7.76 -0.11 13.59
C SER A 34 8.52 0.35 12.34
N ALA A 35 9.11 1.55 12.38
CA ALA A 35 10.08 1.92 11.35
C ALA A 35 11.31 1.03 11.43
N PRO A 36 12.02 0.83 10.30
CA PRO A 36 13.35 0.24 10.34
C PRO A 36 14.28 1.11 11.21
N GLU A 37 15.20 0.48 11.90
CA GLU A 37 16.19 1.16 12.72
C GLU A 37 17.32 1.74 11.86
N LEU A 38 17.61 3.05 11.99
CA LEU A 38 18.76 3.68 11.36
C LEU A 38 20.04 3.27 12.10
N ILE A 39 20.85 2.43 11.47
CA ILE A 39 22.10 1.93 12.05
C ILE A 39 23.26 2.87 11.76
N GLU A 40 23.36 3.32 10.51
CA GLU A 40 24.46 4.13 10.04
C GLU A 40 24.05 4.95 8.83
N TYR A 41 24.59 6.14 8.71
CA TYR A 41 24.53 6.93 7.48
C TYR A 41 25.83 7.71 7.28
N GLU A 42 26.19 7.90 6.03
CA GLU A 42 27.37 8.63 5.61
C GLU A 42 27.02 9.58 4.46
N SER A 43 27.31 10.85 4.66
CA SER A 43 27.16 11.87 3.59
C SER A 43 28.39 11.85 2.69
N GLU A 44 28.20 11.96 1.38
CA GLU A 44 29.28 12.20 0.43
C GLU A 44 29.92 13.60 0.62
N SER A 45 29.21 14.52 1.27
CA SER A 45 29.74 15.83 1.66
C SER A 45 30.32 15.78 3.06
N PRO A 46 31.65 15.83 3.24
CA PRO A 46 32.27 15.71 4.57
C PRO A 46 31.95 16.88 5.52
N GLU A 47 31.46 17.99 4.99
CA GLU A 47 31.05 19.17 5.76
C GLU A 47 29.60 19.08 6.24
N CYS A 48 28.80 18.15 5.71
CA CYS A 48 27.42 17.96 6.09
C CYS A 48 27.31 17.38 7.50
N LYS A 49 26.71 18.15 8.40
CA LYS A 49 26.40 17.76 9.80
C LYS A 49 24.90 17.49 10.00
N ALA A 50 24.16 17.26 8.91
CA ALA A 50 22.76 16.95 9.00
C ALA A 50 22.55 15.67 9.80
N ARG A 51 21.61 15.69 10.72
CA ARG A 51 21.13 14.51 11.41
C ARG A 51 19.98 13.93 10.61
N LEU A 52 20.08 12.67 10.22
CA LEU A 52 18.96 11.95 9.62
C LEU A 52 18.05 11.39 10.72
N VAL A 53 16.76 11.53 10.49
CA VAL A 53 15.71 10.97 11.35
C VAL A 53 14.77 10.14 10.49
N ILE A 54 14.35 9.00 11.03
CA ILE A 54 13.33 8.16 10.43
C ILE A 54 12.06 8.30 11.25
N THR A 55 10.98 8.67 10.58
CA THR A 55 9.65 8.77 11.19
C THR A 55 8.70 7.79 10.52
N PRO A 56 8.20 6.75 11.24
CA PRO A 56 7.22 5.82 10.68
C PRO A 56 5.89 6.51 10.42
N TYR A 57 5.09 5.96 9.52
CA TYR A 57 3.74 6.47 9.24
C TYR A 57 2.86 6.57 10.50
N SER A 58 3.07 5.70 11.48
CA SER A 58 2.36 5.73 12.77
C SER A 58 2.59 7.00 13.58
N HIS A 59 3.74 7.67 13.38
CA HIS A 59 4.13 8.92 14.06
C HIS A 59 4.21 10.11 13.10
N ARG A 60 3.46 10.08 12.01
CA ARG A 60 3.45 11.15 10.99
C ARG A 60 3.06 12.51 11.53
N ASP A 61 2.33 12.56 12.64
CA ASP A 61 1.95 13.78 13.36
C ASP A 61 3.14 14.50 14.02
N GLU A 62 4.31 13.86 14.11
CA GLU A 62 5.57 14.46 14.53
C GLU A 62 6.29 15.19 13.37
N LEU A 63 5.88 14.92 12.11
CA LEU A 63 6.43 15.57 10.92
C LEU A 63 5.88 17.00 10.77
N ASN A 64 6.60 17.84 10.02
CA ASN A 64 6.01 19.10 9.57
C ASN A 64 4.87 18.85 8.56
N ASN A 65 4.02 19.84 8.37
CA ASN A 65 2.79 19.70 7.55
C ASN A 65 3.05 19.20 6.12
N ASP A 66 4.16 19.57 5.50
CA ASP A 66 4.49 19.18 4.13
C ASP A 66 4.88 17.70 4.06
N LEU A 67 5.76 17.25 4.96
CA LEU A 67 6.18 15.85 5.08
C LEU A 67 5.01 14.94 5.51
N GLU A 68 4.21 15.39 6.48
CA GLU A 68 2.99 14.68 6.87
C GLU A 68 2.04 14.49 5.68
N SER A 69 1.79 15.55 4.92
CA SER A 69 0.94 15.49 3.73
C SER A 69 1.49 14.52 2.67
N MET A 70 2.82 14.50 2.47
CA MET A 70 3.46 13.58 1.53
C MET A 70 3.31 12.11 1.96
N ILE A 71 3.60 11.78 3.21
CA ILE A 71 3.52 10.39 3.68
C ILE A 71 2.07 9.90 3.73
N VAL A 72 1.09 10.76 4.03
CA VAL A 72 -0.34 10.43 3.96
C VAL A 72 -0.76 10.17 2.52
N LYS A 73 -0.28 10.96 1.56
CA LYS A 73 -0.56 10.73 0.14
C LYS A 73 0.04 9.41 -0.33
N ALA A 74 1.30 9.16 -0.01
CA ALA A 74 2.00 7.90 -0.29
C ALA A 74 1.22 6.69 0.27
N TYR A 75 0.78 6.76 1.51
CA TYR A 75 -0.06 5.74 2.13
C TYR A 75 -1.35 5.47 1.36
N ASN A 76 -2.08 6.54 0.98
CA ASN A 76 -3.34 6.41 0.27
C ASN A 76 -3.16 5.81 -1.13
N GLU A 77 -2.06 6.12 -1.81
CA GLU A 77 -1.73 5.52 -3.11
C GLU A 77 -1.45 4.02 -2.97
N ILE A 78 -0.61 3.61 -2.00
CA ILE A 78 -0.37 2.19 -1.72
C ILE A 78 -1.70 1.48 -1.40
N ARG A 79 -2.51 2.06 -0.52
CA ARG A 79 -3.78 1.46 -0.10
C ARG A 79 -4.78 1.31 -1.24
N SER A 80 -4.78 2.23 -2.20
CA SER A 80 -5.71 2.21 -3.34
C SER A 80 -5.23 1.37 -4.52
N ALA A 81 -3.96 0.99 -4.55
CA ALA A 81 -3.41 0.13 -5.57
C ALA A 81 -4.02 -1.29 -5.48
N GLY A 82 -4.50 -1.80 -6.58
CA GLY A 82 -4.95 -3.20 -6.68
C GLY A 82 -3.78 -4.18 -6.71
N ASP A 83 -2.65 -3.73 -7.26
CA ASP A 83 -1.36 -4.43 -7.31
C ASP A 83 -0.25 -3.37 -7.16
N LEU A 84 0.80 -3.64 -6.39
CA LEU A 84 1.90 -2.69 -6.18
C LEU A 84 2.64 -2.30 -7.46
N THR A 85 2.53 -3.08 -8.53
CA THR A 85 3.09 -2.73 -9.84
C THR A 85 2.36 -1.56 -10.51
N GLU A 86 1.19 -1.16 -10.01
CA GLU A 86 0.51 0.07 -10.42
C GLU A 86 1.25 1.32 -9.94
N LEU A 87 1.96 1.22 -8.81
CA LEU A 87 2.78 2.30 -8.26
C LEU A 87 4.06 2.48 -9.08
N ASN A 88 4.74 1.37 -9.38
CA ASN A 88 5.94 1.37 -10.20
C ASN A 88 6.01 0.08 -11.02
N LYS A 89 6.10 0.22 -12.36
CA LYS A 89 6.06 -0.92 -13.31
C LYS A 89 7.29 -1.81 -13.22
N ASP A 90 8.43 -1.28 -12.79
CA ASP A 90 9.68 -2.03 -12.69
C ASP A 90 9.64 -3.07 -11.57
N LEU A 91 8.72 -2.92 -10.60
CA LEU A 91 8.43 -3.94 -9.60
C LEU A 91 8.06 -5.30 -10.21
N ALA A 92 7.35 -5.31 -11.34
CA ALA A 92 7.02 -6.56 -12.03
C ALA A 92 8.28 -7.28 -12.49
N THR A 93 9.25 -6.54 -13.04
CA THR A 93 10.53 -7.08 -13.50
C THR A 93 11.37 -7.60 -12.33
N VAL A 94 11.43 -6.83 -11.23
CA VAL A 94 12.16 -7.23 -10.02
C VAL A 94 11.55 -8.49 -9.41
N ALA A 95 10.22 -8.55 -9.24
CA ALA A 95 9.52 -9.72 -8.71
C ALA A 95 9.78 -10.96 -9.59
N GLN A 96 9.64 -10.82 -10.91
CA GLN A 96 9.89 -11.91 -11.86
C GLN A 96 11.33 -12.43 -11.77
N SER A 97 12.33 -11.54 -11.64
CA SER A 97 13.74 -11.93 -11.50
C SER A 97 14.01 -12.77 -10.26
N LYS A 98 13.19 -12.60 -9.22
CA LYS A 98 13.23 -13.32 -7.94
C LYS A 98 12.28 -14.54 -7.92
N GLY A 99 11.52 -14.79 -8.98
CA GLY A 99 10.53 -15.87 -9.04
C GLY A 99 9.27 -15.61 -8.20
N ILE A 100 8.99 -14.35 -7.87
CA ILE A 100 7.87 -13.92 -7.02
C ILE A 100 6.72 -13.48 -7.91
N ALA A 101 5.51 -13.95 -7.63
CA ALA A 101 4.31 -13.44 -8.31
C ALA A 101 3.97 -12.04 -7.77
N THR A 102 3.58 -11.10 -8.66
CA THR A 102 3.30 -9.69 -8.26
C THR A 102 2.22 -9.58 -7.19
N ARG A 103 1.22 -10.46 -7.22
CA ARG A 103 0.17 -10.55 -6.19
C ARG A 103 0.68 -10.87 -4.78
N ASN A 104 1.91 -11.38 -4.66
CA ASN A 104 2.54 -11.70 -3.38
C ASN A 104 3.42 -10.54 -2.88
N LEU A 105 3.51 -9.44 -3.62
CA LEU A 105 4.20 -8.24 -3.16
C LEU A 105 3.35 -7.54 -2.11
N ALA A 106 3.99 -7.14 -1.02
CA ALA A 106 3.34 -6.33 0.01
C ALA A 106 4.32 -5.32 0.59
N VAL A 107 3.81 -4.21 1.11
CA VAL A 107 4.59 -3.22 1.86
C VAL A 107 4.64 -3.66 3.32
N CYS A 108 5.82 -3.81 3.88
CA CYS A 108 5.99 -4.08 5.31
C CYS A 108 6.16 -2.81 6.14
N ASP A 109 6.85 -1.81 5.61
CA ASP A 109 7.09 -0.55 6.29
C ASP A 109 6.91 0.64 5.36
N LEU A 110 6.30 1.71 5.89
CA LEU A 110 6.17 3.03 5.27
C LEU A 110 6.68 4.07 6.27
N PHE A 111 7.70 4.82 5.89
CA PHE A 111 8.38 5.77 6.76
C PHE A 111 8.93 6.94 5.95
N ASP A 112 9.17 8.05 6.63
CA ASP A 112 9.86 9.21 6.09
C ASP A 112 11.32 9.24 6.59
N ILE A 113 12.23 9.68 5.72
CA ILE A 113 13.58 10.07 6.13
C ILE A 113 13.71 11.55 5.87
N HIS A 114 14.16 12.31 6.86
CA HIS A 114 14.36 13.74 6.73
C HIS A 114 15.56 14.22 7.53
N TYR A 115 15.95 15.47 7.26
CA TYR A 115 17.01 16.13 8.01
C TYR A 115 16.45 16.87 9.21
N GLU A 116 17.14 16.75 10.32
CA GLU A 116 17.05 17.72 11.42
C GLU A 116 18.29 18.60 11.44
N ASN A 117 18.09 19.86 11.83
CA ASN A 117 19.16 20.84 12.07
C ASN A 117 20.04 21.12 10.83
N CYS A 118 19.47 21.12 9.65
CA CYS A 118 20.13 21.51 8.43
C CYS A 118 19.44 22.70 7.75
N ALA A 119 20.20 23.76 7.52
CA ALA A 119 19.70 25.00 6.92
C ALA A 119 19.80 25.03 5.39
N ASP A 120 20.57 24.13 4.77
CA ASP A 120 20.89 24.15 3.34
C ASP A 120 20.86 22.73 2.78
N HIS A 121 19.81 22.42 2.02
CA HIS A 121 19.58 21.11 1.44
C HIS A 121 20.34 20.88 0.12
N GLU A 122 20.82 21.93 -0.54
CA GLU A 122 21.44 21.80 -1.86
C GLU A 122 22.90 21.30 -1.81
N SER A 123 23.56 21.38 -0.65
CA SER A 123 24.99 21.10 -0.50
C SER A 123 25.34 19.69 0.03
N HIS A 124 24.35 18.81 0.25
CA HIS A 124 24.57 17.58 1.01
C HIS A 124 25.14 16.40 0.22
N GLY A 125 25.09 16.43 -1.10
CA GLY A 125 25.42 15.26 -1.91
C GLY A 125 24.48 14.09 -1.66
N SER A 126 24.95 12.88 -1.95
CA SER A 126 24.21 11.65 -1.66
C SER A 126 24.52 11.13 -0.26
N PHE A 127 23.60 10.38 0.30
CA PHE A 127 23.79 9.66 1.55
C PHE A 127 23.78 8.17 1.31
N ARG A 128 24.76 7.48 1.84
CA ARG A 128 24.71 6.04 2.04
C ARG A 128 24.02 5.75 3.35
N ILE A 129 22.99 4.93 3.31
CA ILE A 129 22.11 4.64 4.44
C ILE A 129 22.12 3.14 4.69
N LYS A 130 22.17 2.77 5.97
CA LYS A 130 22.08 1.41 6.45
C LYS A 130 21.00 1.30 7.48
N LEU A 131 19.97 0.49 7.17
CA LEU A 131 18.82 0.24 8.02
C LEU A 131 18.81 -1.21 8.48
N LYS A 132 18.31 -1.44 9.68
CA LYS A 132 17.93 -2.77 10.15
C LYS A 132 16.42 -2.91 10.09
N ASP A 133 15.97 -3.97 9.42
CA ASP A 133 14.56 -4.29 9.28
C ASP A 133 14.32 -5.77 9.55
N ASP A 134 13.28 -6.08 10.32
CA ASP A 134 12.94 -7.47 10.70
C ASP A 134 12.49 -8.31 9.49
N ASN A 135 12.11 -7.66 8.38
CA ASN A 135 11.67 -8.30 7.14
C ASN A 135 12.77 -8.35 6.06
N ALA A 136 14.02 -8.03 6.41
CA ALA A 136 15.14 -8.00 5.47
C ALA A 136 15.30 -9.32 4.67
N ASN A 137 14.99 -10.45 5.29
CA ASN A 137 15.04 -11.77 4.66
C ASN A 137 14.01 -11.98 3.53
N ARG A 138 12.95 -11.16 3.49
CA ARG A 138 11.90 -11.19 2.46
C ARG A 138 11.95 -10.00 1.51
N PHE A 139 13.00 -9.21 1.57
CA PHE A 139 13.15 -7.98 0.81
C PHE A 139 13.07 -8.21 -0.70
N VAL A 140 12.21 -7.45 -1.36
CA VAL A 140 12.08 -7.42 -2.83
C VAL A 140 12.61 -6.13 -3.39
N ALA A 141 12.14 -4.98 -2.89
CA ALA A 141 12.46 -3.66 -3.41
C ALA A 141 12.30 -2.57 -2.35
N LEU A 142 12.98 -1.45 -2.56
CA LEU A 142 12.75 -0.19 -1.85
C LEU A 142 12.14 0.81 -2.83
N LEU A 143 10.98 1.35 -2.49
CA LEU A 143 10.33 2.43 -3.23
C LEU A 143 10.51 3.75 -2.51
N HIS A 144 10.64 4.82 -3.28
CA HIS A 144 10.78 6.19 -2.83
C HIS A 144 9.68 7.04 -3.46
N TYR A 145 8.93 7.77 -2.64
CA TYR A 145 7.86 8.64 -3.11
C TYR A 145 8.37 10.06 -3.30
N TYR A 146 8.70 10.44 -4.52
CA TYR A 146 9.30 11.72 -4.83
C TYR A 146 8.52 12.45 -5.94
N ASN A 147 8.29 13.75 -5.79
CA ASN A 147 7.54 14.59 -6.74
C ASN A 147 6.16 14.04 -7.14
N GLY A 148 5.52 13.25 -6.28
CA GLY A 148 4.20 12.67 -6.53
C GLY A 148 4.23 11.37 -7.33
N GLU A 149 5.39 10.76 -7.52
CA GLU A 149 5.60 9.49 -8.21
C GLU A 149 6.40 8.52 -7.34
N TRP A 150 6.21 7.22 -7.58
CA TRP A 150 6.97 6.17 -6.93
C TRP A 150 8.16 5.77 -7.78
N GLU A 151 9.35 5.92 -7.25
CA GLU A 151 10.62 5.54 -7.87
C GLU A 151 11.16 4.27 -7.22
N LEU A 152 11.73 3.37 -8.04
CA LEU A 152 12.47 2.21 -7.55
C LEU A 152 13.90 2.63 -7.21
N ILE A 153 14.38 2.29 -6.02
CA ILE A 153 15.77 2.51 -5.63
C ILE A 153 16.63 1.31 -6.08
N ASP A 154 17.20 1.43 -7.27
CA ASP A 154 17.94 0.34 -7.93
C ASP A 154 19.17 -0.13 -7.17
N ASN A 155 19.79 0.74 -6.36
CA ASN A 155 20.97 0.41 -5.58
C ASN A 155 20.66 -0.19 -4.20
N ALA A 156 19.38 -0.35 -3.85
CA ALA A 156 18.95 -0.94 -2.59
C ALA A 156 19.25 -2.45 -2.58
N LYS A 157 19.93 -2.90 -1.54
CA LYS A 157 20.34 -4.30 -1.38
C LYS A 157 20.36 -4.74 0.07
N ILE A 158 20.16 -6.02 0.29
CA ILE A 158 20.37 -6.64 1.60
C ILE A 158 21.83 -7.09 1.73
N ASN A 159 22.44 -6.72 2.87
CA ASN A 159 23.76 -7.16 3.28
C ASN A 159 23.66 -7.71 4.73
N GLY A 160 23.57 -9.03 4.85
CA GLY A 160 23.24 -9.69 6.11
C GLY A 160 21.80 -9.35 6.56
N GLU A 161 21.64 -8.73 7.71
CA GLU A 161 20.36 -8.28 8.27
C GLU A 161 20.04 -6.81 7.96
N TYR A 162 20.86 -6.16 7.14
CA TYR A 162 20.76 -4.73 6.87
C TYR A 162 20.32 -4.45 5.44
N LEU A 163 19.45 -3.46 5.28
CA LEU A 163 19.14 -2.83 4.01
C LEU A 163 20.08 -1.65 3.80
N GLU A 164 20.87 -1.70 2.73
CA GLU A 164 21.81 -0.65 2.35
C GLU A 164 21.37 -0.01 1.03
N PHE A 165 21.40 1.33 0.95
CA PHE A 165 21.15 2.07 -0.29
C PHE A 165 21.81 3.44 -0.25
N THR A 166 21.87 4.10 -1.41
CA THR A 166 22.36 5.48 -1.55
C THR A 166 21.27 6.31 -2.18
N ILE A 167 21.01 7.47 -1.59
CA ILE A 167 19.96 8.40 -2.02
C ILE A 167 20.41 9.86 -1.84
N LYS A 168 19.92 10.75 -2.69
CA LYS A 168 20.18 12.18 -2.60
C LYS A 168 19.01 12.96 -2.02
N GLU A 169 17.81 12.63 -2.45
CA GLU A 169 16.59 13.32 -2.05
C GLU A 169 15.85 12.49 -1.00
N PHE A 170 15.29 13.14 0.00
CA PHE A 170 14.53 12.48 1.05
C PHE A 170 13.05 12.79 0.96
N SER A 171 12.27 11.77 1.24
CA SER A 171 10.81 11.80 1.27
C SER A 171 10.31 10.43 1.74
N PRO A 172 9.01 10.11 1.71
CA PRO A 172 8.55 8.80 2.14
C PRO A 172 9.15 7.62 1.35
N PHE A 173 9.48 6.57 2.08
CA PHE A 173 9.98 5.29 1.56
C PHE A 173 9.03 4.17 1.92
N ALA A 174 8.94 3.16 1.04
CA ALA A 174 8.20 1.93 1.30
C ALA A 174 9.08 0.70 1.04
N ILE A 175 9.20 -0.19 2.03
CA ILE A 175 9.89 -1.48 1.88
C ILE A 175 8.90 -2.49 1.33
N VAL A 176 9.19 -3.02 0.15
CA VAL A 176 8.40 -4.07 -0.50
C VAL A 176 9.04 -5.43 -0.24
N VAL A 177 8.24 -6.38 0.17
CA VAL A 177 8.67 -7.74 0.53
C VAL A 177 7.82 -8.80 -0.17
N ASP A 178 8.34 -10.02 -0.21
CA ASP A 178 7.58 -11.22 -0.58
C ASP A 178 6.70 -11.66 0.60
N ASN A 179 5.41 -11.79 0.34
CA ASN A 179 4.40 -12.23 1.30
C ASN A 179 3.82 -13.61 0.93
N SER A 180 4.49 -14.39 0.10
CA SER A 180 4.00 -15.71 -0.34
C SER A 180 3.79 -16.67 0.81
N ASP A 181 4.67 -16.68 1.79
CA ASP A 181 4.59 -17.61 2.94
C ASP A 181 3.40 -17.34 3.89
N VAL A 182 2.86 -16.11 3.86
CA VAL A 182 1.72 -15.70 4.71
C VAL A 182 0.40 -15.87 3.97
N ALA A 183 0.40 -15.87 2.64
CA ALA A 183 -0.80 -16.00 1.83
C ALA A 183 -1.38 -17.43 1.82
N ASP A 184 -0.59 -18.44 2.13
CA ASP A 184 -1.05 -19.85 2.19
C ASP A 184 -1.76 -20.22 3.52
N ASP A 185 -1.61 -19.39 4.57
CA ASP A 185 -2.31 -19.58 5.85
C ASP A 185 -3.64 -18.78 5.86
N THR A 186 -4.44 -18.91 4.79
CA THR A 186 -5.75 -18.28 4.66
C THR A 186 -6.83 -18.93 5.52
N GLY A 187 -6.64 -18.90 6.81
CA GLY A 187 -7.73 -18.77 7.75
C GLY A 187 -7.99 -17.26 7.89
N THR A 188 -9.02 -16.75 7.19
CA THR A 188 -9.67 -15.47 7.49
C THR A 188 -8.73 -14.36 7.96
N ALA A 189 -8.19 -13.57 7.03
CA ALA A 189 -7.65 -12.26 7.36
C ALA A 189 -8.79 -11.45 8.00
N GLU A 190 -8.88 -11.44 9.31
CA GLU A 190 -9.64 -10.43 10.03
C GLU A 190 -9.01 -9.10 9.67
N ASN A 191 -9.70 -8.35 8.83
CA ASN A 191 -9.40 -6.97 8.54
C ASN A 191 -9.39 -6.25 9.90
N PRO A 192 -8.25 -5.80 10.44
CA PRO A 192 -8.28 -5.10 11.72
C PRO A 192 -9.14 -3.87 11.51
N ALA A 193 -10.23 -3.80 12.26
CA ALA A 193 -11.16 -2.69 12.25
C ALA A 193 -10.44 -1.43 12.74
N THR A 194 -9.71 -0.76 11.85
CA THR A 194 -9.26 0.59 12.06
C THR A 194 -10.47 1.46 11.83
N GLY A 195 -11.09 1.88 12.93
CA GLY A 195 -12.26 2.75 12.91
C GLY A 195 -11.92 4.12 12.33
N ASN A 196 -11.92 4.22 11.02
CA ASN A 196 -11.96 5.49 10.31
C ASN A 196 -13.39 5.69 9.78
N ILE A 197 -14.00 6.78 10.18
CA ILE A 197 -15.40 7.16 9.85
C ILE A 197 -15.66 7.18 8.33
N GLU A 198 -14.61 7.31 7.50
CA GLU A 198 -14.73 7.29 6.04
C GLU A 198 -15.10 5.91 5.45
N ASP A 199 -14.70 4.81 6.09
CA ASP A 199 -15.06 3.46 5.61
C ASP A 199 -16.54 3.14 5.84
N GLY A 200 -17.17 3.75 6.83
CA GLY A 200 -18.62 3.63 7.08
C GLY A 200 -19.47 4.15 5.93
N ILE A 201 -19.01 5.18 5.21
CA ILE A 201 -19.75 5.80 4.10
C ILE A 201 -19.73 4.89 2.87
N LYS A 202 -18.62 4.26 2.56
CA LYS A 202 -18.49 3.34 1.40
C LYS A 202 -19.33 2.07 1.59
N ILE A 203 -19.34 1.50 2.79
CA ILE A 203 -20.16 0.32 3.12
C ILE A 203 -21.66 0.70 3.08
N GLY A 204 -22.04 1.87 3.55
CA GLY A 204 -23.40 2.38 3.49
C GLY A 204 -23.93 2.55 2.07
N VAL A 205 -23.10 3.02 1.13
CA VAL A 205 -23.46 3.17 -0.28
C VAL A 205 -23.68 1.82 -0.96
N LEU A 206 -22.83 0.83 -0.70
CA LEU A 206 -22.99 -0.53 -1.25
C LEU A 206 -24.26 -1.21 -0.72
N ALA A 207 -24.53 -1.11 0.58
CA ALA A 207 -25.75 -1.64 1.18
C ALA A 207 -27.00 -0.92 0.64
N GLY A 208 -26.93 0.40 0.43
CA GLY A 208 -28.01 1.19 -0.16
C GLY A 208 -28.35 0.77 -1.58
N VAL A 209 -27.35 0.52 -2.44
CA VAL A 209 -27.56 0.06 -3.83
C VAL A 209 -28.21 -1.33 -3.86
N MET A 210 -27.82 -2.24 -2.97
CA MET A 210 -28.46 -3.57 -2.89
C MET A 210 -29.94 -3.47 -2.46
N CYS A 211 -30.26 -2.63 -1.48
CA CYS A 211 -31.66 -2.44 -1.04
C CYS A 211 -32.54 -1.84 -2.15
N VAL A 212 -32.04 -0.86 -2.90
CA VAL A 212 -32.79 -0.25 -4.03
C VAL A 212 -33.05 -1.28 -5.13
N SER A 213 -32.08 -2.14 -5.43
CA SER A 213 -32.22 -3.19 -6.45
C SER A 213 -33.27 -4.24 -6.06
N LEU A 214 -33.34 -4.62 -4.79
CA LEU A 214 -34.34 -5.57 -4.28
C LEU A 214 -35.75 -4.97 -4.32
N VAL A 215 -35.90 -3.70 -3.93
CA VAL A 215 -37.21 -3.02 -3.94
C VAL A 215 -37.71 -2.84 -5.37
N ALA A 216 -36.87 -2.44 -6.31
CA ALA A 216 -37.21 -2.34 -7.72
C ALA A 216 -37.65 -3.69 -8.32
N GLY A 217 -36.97 -4.78 -7.97
CA GLY A 217 -37.33 -6.14 -8.39
C GLY A 217 -38.71 -6.57 -7.89
N VAL A 218 -39.04 -6.29 -6.63
CA VAL A 218 -40.36 -6.62 -6.03
C VAL A 218 -41.50 -5.79 -6.66
N VAL A 219 -41.23 -4.50 -6.92
CA VAL A 219 -42.24 -3.61 -7.54
C VAL A 219 -42.57 -4.05 -8.99
N LEU A 220 -41.52 -4.39 -9.77
CA LEU A 220 -41.68 -4.88 -11.14
C LEU A 220 -42.41 -6.24 -11.17
N TRP A 221 -42.12 -7.14 -10.23
CA TRP A 221 -42.78 -8.42 -10.11
C TRP A 221 -44.28 -8.27 -9.77
N LYS A 222 -44.67 -7.36 -8.84
CA LYS A 222 -46.06 -7.06 -8.53
C LYS A 222 -46.81 -6.44 -9.71
N LYS A 223 -46.16 -5.55 -10.50
CA LYS A 223 -46.74 -4.93 -11.68
C LYS A 223 -47.01 -5.94 -12.80
N SER A 224 -46.06 -6.88 -13.02
CA SER A 224 -46.20 -7.97 -13.98
C SER A 224 -47.38 -8.92 -13.65
N LYS A 225 -47.66 -9.18 -12.37
CA LYS A 225 -48.81 -10.00 -11.97
C LYS A 225 -50.18 -9.33 -12.18
N LYS A 226 -50.24 -7.98 -12.09
CA LYS A 226 -51.48 -7.24 -12.34
C LYS A 226 -51.85 -7.13 -13.81
N GLN A 227 -50.91 -7.30 -14.73
CA GLN A 227 -51.21 -7.29 -16.18
C GLN A 227 -51.56 -8.68 -16.76
N ALA A 228 -51.44 -9.73 -15.94
CA ALA A 228 -51.74 -11.12 -16.36
C ALA A 228 -53.04 -11.66 -15.74
N ALA A 229 -53.79 -10.82 -15.07
CA ALA A 229 -55.14 -11.09 -14.55
C ALA A 229 -56.17 -10.18 -15.25
#